data_2c7b3cb91f3a1fef7165d463c3e99997
#
_entry.id   2c7b3cb91f3a1fef7165d463c3e99997
#
_cell.length_a   1.000
_cell.length_b   1.000
_cell.length_c   1.000
_cell.angle_alpha   90.00
_cell.angle_beta   90.00
_cell.angle_gamma   90.00
#
_symmetry.space_group_name_H-M   'P 1'
#
loop_
_entity.id
_entity.type
_entity.pdbx_description
1 polymer ?
#
loop_
_entity_poly.entity_id
_entity_poly.type
_entity_poly.pdbx_seq_one_letter_code
_entity_poly.pdbx_strand_id
1 'polypeptide(L)'
;KAHQASGLPLPGGPWLPPLPESLPPDWEDVSSPDEIGLSVPWGLLDRPAQQRQEVFAWEPPVGPLRIVGGPGSGRSTAVIELVHRLTQRRGPDDLHVYAVDGGSALAPLAALPHVGAVVSGDEVGRLRRLSEHLEKESRHRRATGPGARACAPQVLVVMDEWDRLARPGLPCAELIDRLMSTCLDGRDLGLHLVTAGGPLLSGARVMRESRTICLGGLDNAVLLLHGIRSQDTPTPWPAGRAVVADGRHHLQFASHGAPPVNSGPWRDRLPLPIVDLPTRLTLEELIERAGSAHSSPATGALLGLGHEGPVHWDPLRWGRHLLVAGPGGSGRTTLLSTIAASLRTTGHPTILISRGLTPRQEPATRGCSDLSSAPRQQVVLAPEDDQGLHEALADHPGAAILVDDLDTMGGTPVDLALPALIESTDVRQALVVVSVRQHTLATAFRGTVPLLAQRQTAVLLAPQSRHDADPLGIKLDLPASTPPGRGVLVVRGHQQEIQIALASDHGVARVAA
;
A
#
# COMPACT_ATOMS: atom_id res chain seq x y z
N LYS A 1 10.91 -33.61 59.95
CA LYS A 1 10.63 -32.99 61.29
C LYS A 1 11.81 -32.13 61.79
N ALA A 2 13.08 -32.56 61.65
CA ALA A 2 14.24 -31.77 62.10
C ALA A 2 14.40 -30.43 61.29
N HIS A 3 14.08 -30.40 60.04
CA HIS A 3 14.18 -29.18 59.19
C HIS A 3 13.13 -28.14 59.50
N GLN A 4 11.95 -28.56 59.96
CA GLN A 4 10.90 -27.61 60.39
C GLN A 4 11.24 -26.87 61.70
N ALA A 5 12.15 -27.46 62.51
CA ALA A 5 12.58 -26.85 63.74
C ALA A 5 13.74 -25.85 63.58
N SER A 6 14.46 -25.87 62.46
CA SER A 6 15.66 -25.04 62.26
C SER A 6 15.35 -23.65 61.61
N GLY A 7 14.15 -23.37 61.21
CA GLY A 7 13.79 -22.11 60.52
C GLY A 7 14.50 -21.87 59.19
N LEU A 8 15.27 -22.86 58.72
CA LEU A 8 15.94 -22.79 57.43
C LEU A 8 14.93 -23.10 56.29
N PRO A 9 15.01 -22.40 55.16
CA PRO A 9 14.18 -22.75 54.01
C PRO A 9 14.43 -24.20 53.61
N LEU A 10 13.35 -24.95 53.35
CA LEU A 10 13.46 -26.31 52.84
C LEU A 10 14.34 -26.30 51.59
N PRO A 11 15.32 -27.23 51.48
CA PRO A 11 16.06 -27.36 50.24
C PRO A 11 15.08 -27.60 49.12
N GLY A 12 15.21 -26.85 48.04
CA GLY A 12 14.38 -27.02 46.82
C GLY A 12 14.40 -28.51 46.45
N GLY A 13 13.23 -29.06 46.13
CA GLY A 13 13.15 -30.44 45.64
C GLY A 13 14.06 -30.60 44.40
N PRO A 14 14.53 -31.81 44.08
CA PRO A 14 15.40 -32.07 42.93
C PRO A 14 14.66 -31.80 41.58
N TRP A 15 13.39 -31.55 41.62
CA TRP A 15 12.54 -31.28 40.46
C TRP A 15 11.82 -29.95 40.61
N LEU A 16 11.87 -29.14 39.57
CA LEU A 16 11.01 -27.95 39.48
C LEU A 16 9.53 -28.37 39.30
N PRO A 17 8.58 -27.56 39.75
CA PRO A 17 7.18 -27.80 39.46
C PRO A 17 6.96 -27.79 37.93
N PRO A 18 5.97 -28.55 37.43
CA PRO A 18 5.65 -28.50 36.02
C PRO A 18 5.25 -27.06 35.60
N LEU A 19 5.44 -26.75 34.31
CA LEU A 19 4.96 -25.47 33.78
C LEU A 19 3.48 -25.26 34.14
N PRO A 20 3.11 -24.06 34.57
CA PRO A 20 1.71 -23.73 34.85
C PRO A 20 0.86 -23.94 33.59
N GLU A 21 -0.41 -24.28 33.74
CA GLU A 21 -1.34 -24.44 32.63
C GLU A 21 -1.72 -23.09 32.00
N SER A 22 -1.54 -22.00 32.72
CA SER A 22 -1.81 -20.62 32.27
C SER A 22 -0.79 -19.68 32.91
N LEU A 23 -0.26 -18.77 32.12
CA LEU A 23 0.53 -17.63 32.56
C LEU A 23 -0.31 -16.36 32.37
N PRO A 24 -0.50 -15.53 33.43
CA PRO A 24 -1.23 -14.28 33.30
C PRO A 24 -0.48 -13.30 32.36
N PRO A 25 -1.13 -12.26 31.83
CA PRO A 25 -0.49 -11.29 30.93
C PRO A 25 0.70 -10.56 31.56
N ASP A 26 0.62 -10.33 32.86
CA ASP A 26 1.57 -9.60 33.72
C ASP A 26 2.52 -10.53 34.50
N TRP A 27 2.70 -11.76 34.05
CA TRP A 27 3.53 -12.77 34.70
C TRP A 27 5.04 -12.42 34.79
N GLU A 28 5.46 -11.48 33.94
CA GLU A 28 6.85 -11.01 33.96
C GLU A 28 7.08 -10.10 35.16
N ASP A 29 8.06 -10.45 35.98
CA ASP A 29 8.65 -9.47 36.87
C ASP A 29 9.43 -8.46 36.01
N VAL A 30 9.11 -7.17 36.13
CA VAL A 30 9.53 -6.05 35.27
C VAL A 30 11.05 -5.80 35.23
N SER A 31 11.81 -6.67 35.82
CA SER A 31 13.26 -6.57 36.04
C SER A 31 14.12 -7.14 34.91
N SER A 32 13.61 -7.38 33.71
CA SER A 32 14.46 -7.77 32.59
C SER A 32 14.95 -6.55 31.84
N PRO A 33 16.22 -6.14 32.01
CA PRO A 33 16.75 -4.95 31.37
C PRO A 33 17.33 -5.30 30.02
N ASP A 34 16.53 -5.36 28.95
CA ASP A 34 17.08 -5.29 27.62
C ASP A 34 16.43 -4.15 26.85
N GLU A 35 16.99 -2.97 27.10
CA GLU A 35 16.63 -1.73 26.41
C GLU A 35 17.12 -1.67 24.96
N ILE A 36 17.89 -2.65 24.50
CA ILE A 36 18.52 -2.62 23.18
C ILE A 36 18.10 -3.84 22.37
N GLY A 37 17.05 -3.68 21.56
CA GLY A 37 16.64 -4.70 20.59
C GLY A 37 15.14 -4.94 20.54
N LEU A 38 14.69 -5.78 19.60
CA LEU A 38 13.30 -6.24 19.48
C LEU A 38 13.03 -7.51 20.30
N SER A 39 13.87 -7.84 21.29
CA SER A 39 13.63 -8.98 22.16
C SER A 39 12.37 -8.75 23.00
N VAL A 40 11.45 -9.69 22.96
CA VAL A 40 10.22 -9.61 23.74
C VAL A 40 9.97 -10.91 24.48
N PRO A 41 9.87 -10.85 25.83
CA PRO A 41 9.41 -11.96 26.63
C PRO A 41 8.00 -12.39 26.22
N TRP A 42 7.82 -13.71 26.00
CA TRP A 42 6.59 -14.20 25.40
C TRP A 42 5.99 -15.42 26.12
N GLY A 43 6.79 -16.07 26.95
CA GLY A 43 6.36 -17.23 27.71
C GLY A 43 7.44 -17.77 28.63
N LEU A 44 7.14 -18.87 29.29
CA LEU A 44 8.04 -19.59 30.20
C LEU A 44 8.49 -20.89 29.55
N LEU A 45 9.81 -21.07 29.41
CA LEU A 45 10.45 -22.24 28.82
C LEU A 45 10.94 -23.17 29.92
N ASP A 46 10.62 -24.46 29.82
CA ASP A 46 11.09 -25.48 30.75
C ASP A 46 12.32 -26.21 30.19
N ARG A 47 13.40 -26.21 30.98
CA ARG A 47 14.65 -26.93 30.68
C ARG A 47 14.93 -27.99 31.75
N PRO A 48 14.24 -29.11 31.70
CA PRO A 48 14.33 -30.12 32.75
C PRO A 48 15.77 -30.65 32.99
N ALA A 49 16.53 -30.82 31.91
CA ALA A 49 17.92 -31.26 31.98
C ALA A 49 18.86 -30.28 32.73
N GLN A 50 18.46 -28.99 32.76
CA GLN A 50 19.20 -27.95 33.47
C GLN A 50 18.55 -27.57 34.80
N GLN A 51 17.47 -28.24 35.17
CA GLN A 51 16.69 -27.97 36.39
C GLN A 51 16.32 -26.49 36.52
N ARG A 52 15.89 -25.87 35.43
CA ARG A 52 15.46 -24.46 35.43
C ARG A 52 14.30 -24.18 34.47
N GLN A 53 13.54 -23.20 34.86
CA GLN A 53 12.56 -22.55 34.00
C GLN A 53 13.05 -21.14 33.71
N GLU A 54 12.96 -20.69 32.47
CA GLU A 54 13.47 -19.40 32.04
C GLU A 54 12.48 -18.67 31.14
N VAL A 55 12.60 -17.36 31.12
CA VAL A 55 11.81 -16.52 30.21
C VAL A 55 12.16 -16.86 28.77
N PHE A 56 11.14 -17.19 27.99
CA PHE A 56 11.27 -17.35 26.55
C PHE A 56 11.03 -16.03 25.85
N ALA A 57 12.05 -15.54 25.19
CA ALA A 57 11.96 -14.37 24.33
C ALA A 57 12.22 -14.74 22.87
N TRP A 58 11.55 -14.05 21.97
CA TRP A 58 11.91 -14.07 20.55
C TRP A 58 12.74 -12.83 20.22
N GLU A 59 13.81 -13.05 19.50
CA GLU A 59 14.75 -12.02 19.05
C GLU A 59 14.74 -11.98 17.52
N PRO A 60 14.02 -11.05 16.89
CA PRO A 60 13.91 -10.96 15.45
C PRO A 60 15.24 -11.00 14.67
N PRO A 61 16.32 -10.34 15.13
CA PRO A 61 17.61 -10.40 14.43
C PRO A 61 18.23 -11.79 14.37
N VAL A 62 17.90 -12.67 15.33
CA VAL A 62 18.45 -14.03 15.37
C VAL A 62 17.89 -14.90 14.24
N GLY A 63 16.67 -14.65 13.80
CA GLY A 63 16.09 -15.35 12.66
C GLY A 63 14.57 -15.27 12.59
N PRO A 64 13.99 -15.72 11.48
CA PRO A 64 12.56 -15.76 11.30
C PRO A 64 11.92 -16.75 12.28
N LEU A 65 10.65 -16.51 12.62
CA LEU A 65 9.88 -17.36 13.51
C LEU A 65 8.83 -18.14 12.72
N ARG A 66 8.73 -19.44 12.99
CA ARG A 66 7.70 -20.32 12.42
C ARG A 66 6.88 -20.94 13.55
N ILE A 67 5.56 -20.74 13.48
CA ILE A 67 4.59 -21.31 14.43
C ILE A 67 3.76 -22.34 13.67
N VAL A 68 3.89 -23.60 14.03
CA VAL A 68 3.17 -24.70 13.39
C VAL A 68 2.17 -25.29 14.37
N GLY A 69 0.95 -25.53 13.94
CA GLY A 69 -0.08 -26.13 14.79
C GLY A 69 -1.31 -26.55 14.01
N GLY A 70 -2.12 -27.43 14.58
CA GLY A 70 -3.41 -27.81 14.02
C GLY A 70 -4.45 -26.71 14.12
N PRO A 71 -5.63 -26.90 13.52
CA PRO A 71 -6.76 -25.99 13.68
C PRO A 71 -7.12 -25.83 15.17
N GLY A 72 -7.40 -24.60 15.59
CA GLY A 72 -7.77 -24.32 16.99
C GLY A 72 -6.65 -24.43 18.02
N SER A 73 -5.40 -24.65 17.62
CA SER A 73 -4.25 -24.78 18.54
C SER A 73 -3.76 -23.46 19.14
N GLY A 74 -4.26 -22.31 18.71
CA GLY A 74 -3.89 -20.98 19.20
C GLY A 74 -2.81 -20.26 18.39
N ARG A 75 -2.51 -20.68 17.16
CA ARG A 75 -1.54 -20.04 16.25
C ARG A 75 -1.74 -18.54 16.11
N SER A 76 -2.94 -18.15 15.67
CA SER A 76 -3.30 -16.74 15.45
C SER A 76 -3.23 -15.93 16.75
N THR A 77 -3.67 -16.52 17.88
CA THR A 77 -3.58 -15.92 19.20
C THR A 77 -2.12 -15.66 19.59
N ALA A 78 -1.23 -16.62 19.33
CA ALA A 78 0.19 -16.47 19.60
C ALA A 78 0.82 -15.34 18.76
N VAL A 79 0.46 -15.22 17.49
CA VAL A 79 0.93 -14.12 16.62
C VAL A 79 0.43 -12.77 17.12
N ILE A 80 -0.87 -12.65 17.45
CA ILE A 80 -1.47 -11.41 17.96
C ILE A 80 -0.79 -10.98 19.27
N GLU A 81 -0.60 -11.92 20.19
CA GLU A 81 0.05 -11.65 21.47
C GLU A 81 1.50 -11.18 21.28
N LEU A 82 2.25 -11.80 20.38
CA LEU A 82 3.61 -11.37 20.04
C LEU A 82 3.63 -9.92 19.54
N VAL A 83 2.74 -9.59 18.61
CA VAL A 83 2.64 -8.22 18.08
C VAL A 83 2.25 -7.23 19.17
N HIS A 84 1.28 -7.57 20.04
CA HIS A 84 0.87 -6.70 21.15
C HIS A 84 2.05 -6.43 22.12
N ARG A 85 2.82 -7.45 22.48
CA ARG A 85 3.97 -7.30 23.38
C ARG A 85 5.09 -6.46 22.75
N LEU A 86 5.34 -6.62 21.45
CA LEU A 86 6.29 -5.78 20.72
C LEU A 86 5.85 -4.31 20.69
N THR A 87 4.57 -4.07 20.40
CA THR A 87 4.02 -2.72 20.28
C THR A 87 3.82 -2.02 21.63
N GLN A 88 3.73 -2.75 22.74
CA GLN A 88 3.77 -2.19 24.09
C GLN A 88 5.15 -1.61 24.45
N ARG A 89 6.21 -2.22 23.95
CA ARG A 89 7.61 -1.86 24.27
C ARG A 89 8.24 -0.88 23.30
N ARG A 90 7.72 -0.79 22.08
CA ARG A 90 8.25 0.05 20.99
C ARG A 90 7.18 0.94 20.42
N GLY A 91 7.55 2.17 20.12
CA GLY A 91 6.67 3.09 19.41
C GLY A 91 6.61 2.79 17.90
N PRO A 92 5.63 3.35 17.18
CA PRO A 92 5.56 3.23 15.73
C PRO A 92 6.73 3.92 15.01
N ASP A 93 7.47 4.80 15.66
CA ASP A 93 8.72 5.37 15.13
C ASP A 93 9.86 4.33 15.03
N ASP A 94 9.78 3.24 15.81
CA ASP A 94 10.81 2.20 15.91
C ASP A 94 10.39 0.87 15.29
N LEU A 95 9.06 0.62 15.18
CA LEU A 95 8.52 -0.65 14.70
C LEU A 95 7.31 -0.45 13.78
N HIS A 96 7.43 -0.92 12.55
CA HIS A 96 6.34 -1.02 11.59
C HIS A 96 5.88 -2.47 11.43
N VAL A 97 4.59 -2.71 11.42
CA VAL A 97 4.02 -4.06 11.28
C VAL A 97 3.13 -4.14 10.04
N TYR A 98 3.30 -5.19 9.25
CA TYR A 98 2.43 -5.55 8.14
C TYR A 98 1.96 -6.98 8.33
N ALA A 99 0.66 -7.20 8.24
CA ALA A 99 0.05 -8.51 8.42
C ALA A 99 -0.55 -9.03 7.12
N VAL A 100 -0.33 -10.31 6.83
CA VAL A 100 -1.00 -11.05 5.76
C VAL A 100 -1.83 -12.16 6.39
N ASP A 101 -3.13 -12.09 6.19
CA ASP A 101 -4.09 -12.92 6.91
C ASP A 101 -4.87 -13.84 5.95
N GLY A 102 -4.63 -15.12 6.04
CA GLY A 102 -5.38 -16.13 5.29
C GLY A 102 -6.72 -16.52 5.94
N GLY A 103 -7.00 -16.08 7.17
CA GLY A 103 -8.12 -16.54 7.98
C GLY A 103 -9.02 -15.47 8.61
N SER A 104 -8.69 -14.20 8.49
CA SER A 104 -9.37 -13.04 9.12
C SER A 104 -9.16 -12.92 10.65
N ALA A 105 -8.22 -13.67 11.22
CA ALA A 105 -7.96 -13.64 12.65
C ALA A 105 -7.12 -12.43 13.09
N LEU A 106 -6.29 -11.88 12.17
CA LEU A 106 -5.40 -10.75 12.46
C LEU A 106 -6.06 -9.37 12.32
N ALA A 107 -7.34 -9.30 11.95
CA ALA A 107 -8.08 -8.04 11.78
C ALA A 107 -7.96 -7.08 12.99
N PRO A 108 -7.95 -7.52 14.27
CA PRO A 108 -7.80 -6.64 15.41
C PRO A 108 -6.48 -5.84 15.42
N LEU A 109 -5.44 -6.33 14.77
CA LEU A 109 -4.15 -5.64 14.68
C LEU A 109 -4.23 -4.33 13.91
N ALA A 110 -5.22 -4.17 13.02
CA ALA A 110 -5.40 -2.93 12.23
C ALA A 110 -5.66 -1.67 13.08
N ALA A 111 -6.08 -1.84 14.34
CA ALA A 111 -6.31 -0.72 15.26
C ALA A 111 -5.00 -0.14 15.86
N LEU A 112 -3.87 -0.85 15.71
CA LEU A 112 -2.59 -0.42 16.28
C LEU A 112 -1.92 0.62 15.37
N PRO A 113 -1.36 1.72 15.91
CA PRO A 113 -0.68 2.74 15.12
C PRO A 113 0.60 2.23 14.43
N HIS A 114 1.14 1.10 14.88
CA HIS A 114 2.30 0.41 14.30
C HIS A 114 1.97 -0.35 13.01
N VAL A 115 0.67 -0.58 12.74
CA VAL A 115 0.24 -1.48 11.66
C VAL A 115 -0.10 -0.67 10.40
N GLY A 116 0.74 -0.80 9.38
CA GLY A 116 0.52 -0.17 8.08
C GLY A 116 -0.58 -0.86 7.27
N ALA A 117 -0.74 -2.16 7.43
CA ALA A 117 -1.83 -2.91 6.80
C ALA A 117 -2.05 -4.28 7.44
N VAL A 118 -3.31 -4.72 7.41
CA VAL A 118 -3.72 -6.12 7.47
C VAL A 118 -4.33 -6.44 6.10
N VAL A 119 -3.72 -7.37 5.36
CA VAL A 119 -4.07 -7.68 3.97
C VAL A 119 -4.53 -9.13 3.89
N SER A 120 -5.71 -9.36 3.31
CA SER A 120 -6.21 -10.72 3.08
C SER A 120 -5.56 -11.36 1.85
N GLY A 121 -5.51 -12.71 1.79
CA GLY A 121 -4.94 -13.44 0.67
C GLY A 121 -5.65 -13.24 -0.66
N ASP A 122 -6.91 -12.85 -0.66
CA ASP A 122 -7.71 -12.53 -1.85
C ASP A 122 -7.54 -11.08 -2.34
N GLU A 123 -6.98 -10.19 -1.52
CA GLU A 123 -6.67 -8.81 -1.88
C GLU A 123 -5.34 -8.70 -2.67
N VAL A 124 -5.25 -9.38 -3.82
CA VAL A 124 -4.03 -9.50 -4.64
C VAL A 124 -3.39 -8.15 -4.97
N GLY A 125 -4.20 -7.12 -5.20
CA GLY A 125 -3.73 -5.75 -5.46
C GLY A 125 -2.99 -5.17 -4.27
N ARG A 126 -3.52 -5.30 -3.07
CA ARG A 126 -2.88 -4.84 -1.83
C ARG A 126 -1.63 -5.66 -1.49
N LEU A 127 -1.66 -6.99 -1.70
CA LEU A 127 -0.49 -7.85 -1.54
C LEU A 127 0.66 -7.45 -2.47
N ARG A 128 0.36 -7.14 -3.73
CA ARG A 128 1.35 -6.65 -4.69
C ARG A 128 2.00 -5.36 -4.21
N ARG A 129 1.19 -4.38 -3.80
CA ARG A 129 1.69 -3.10 -3.28
C ARG A 129 2.54 -3.27 -2.02
N LEU A 130 2.12 -4.17 -1.12
CA LEU A 130 2.92 -4.51 0.06
C LEU A 130 4.29 -5.11 -0.35
N SER A 131 4.31 -6.03 -1.32
CA SER A 131 5.54 -6.61 -1.84
C SER A 131 6.46 -5.55 -2.45
N GLU A 132 5.92 -4.68 -3.31
CA GLU A 132 6.66 -3.59 -3.94
C GLU A 132 7.21 -2.59 -2.91
N HIS A 133 6.41 -2.25 -1.89
CA HIS A 133 6.84 -1.38 -0.79
C HIS A 133 8.02 -1.98 -0.03
N LEU A 134 7.95 -3.24 0.37
CA LEU A 134 9.04 -3.90 1.10
C LEU A 134 10.30 -4.06 0.26
N GLU A 135 10.17 -4.33 -1.03
CA GLU A 135 11.33 -4.37 -1.95
C GLU A 135 11.97 -2.99 -2.14
N LYS A 136 11.16 -1.93 -2.27
CA LYS A 136 11.64 -0.55 -2.35
C LYS A 136 12.38 -0.18 -1.06
N GLU A 137 11.81 -0.53 0.08
CA GLU A 137 12.41 -0.31 1.40
C GLU A 137 13.74 -1.09 1.56
N SER A 138 13.75 -2.38 1.19
CA SER A 138 14.97 -3.20 1.21
C SER A 138 16.08 -2.60 0.33
N ARG A 139 15.74 -2.18 -0.90
CA ARG A 139 16.70 -1.53 -1.81
C ARG A 139 17.21 -0.20 -1.24
N HIS A 140 16.32 0.62 -0.69
CA HIS A 140 16.68 1.88 -0.06
C HIS A 140 17.67 1.66 1.10
N ARG A 141 17.36 0.72 2.00
CA ARG A 141 18.23 0.39 3.14
C ARG A 141 19.58 -0.16 2.71
N ARG A 142 19.64 -0.94 1.62
CA ARG A 142 20.93 -1.40 1.05
C ARG A 142 21.79 -0.26 0.54
N ALA A 143 21.16 0.73 -0.08
CA ALA A 143 21.87 1.92 -0.60
C ALA A 143 22.30 2.89 0.50
N THR A 144 21.69 2.81 1.68
CA THR A 144 21.94 3.72 2.80
C THR A 144 23.07 3.19 3.68
N GLY A 145 23.91 4.07 4.23
CA GLY A 145 25.02 3.68 5.11
C GLY A 145 24.56 3.06 6.45
N PRO A 146 25.46 2.33 7.17
CA PRO A 146 25.12 1.60 8.38
C PRO A 146 24.49 2.46 9.50
N GLY A 147 24.94 3.70 9.69
CA GLY A 147 24.40 4.59 10.72
C GLY A 147 22.95 4.97 10.49
N ALA A 148 22.56 5.28 9.25
CA ALA A 148 21.17 5.62 8.93
C ALA A 148 20.25 4.39 8.99
N ARG A 149 20.77 3.19 8.71
CA ARG A 149 20.02 1.93 8.89
C ARG A 149 19.69 1.67 10.35
N ALA A 150 20.61 1.95 11.26
CA ALA A 150 20.40 1.76 12.70
C ALA A 150 19.29 2.66 13.26
N CYS A 151 19.01 3.78 12.60
CA CYS A 151 17.93 4.72 12.95
C CYS A 151 16.62 4.45 12.21
N ALA A 152 16.57 3.50 11.28
CA ALA A 152 15.35 3.16 10.55
C ALA A 152 14.42 2.29 11.40
N PRO A 153 13.08 2.47 11.32
CA PRO A 153 12.15 1.58 12.01
C PRO A 153 12.38 0.12 11.60
N GLN A 154 12.30 -0.79 12.55
CA GLN A 154 12.29 -2.21 12.22
C GLN A 154 10.97 -2.56 11.55
N VAL A 155 10.97 -3.43 10.57
CA VAL A 155 9.77 -3.87 9.87
C VAL A 155 9.49 -5.33 10.21
N LEU A 156 8.31 -5.59 10.75
CA LEU A 156 7.83 -6.93 11.04
C LEU A 156 6.72 -7.32 10.07
N VAL A 157 6.93 -8.37 9.31
CA VAL A 157 5.87 -9.00 8.51
C VAL A 157 5.37 -10.24 9.23
N VAL A 158 4.07 -10.29 9.51
CA VAL A 158 3.42 -11.46 10.09
C VAL A 158 2.49 -12.10 9.05
N MET A 159 2.53 -13.42 8.93
CA MET A 159 1.64 -14.18 8.03
C MET A 159 0.93 -15.26 8.82
N ASP A 160 -0.40 -15.27 8.78
CA ASP A 160 -1.21 -16.31 9.43
C ASP A 160 -1.99 -17.13 8.39
N GLU A 161 -2.32 -18.37 8.76
CA GLU A 161 -2.96 -19.36 7.86
C GLU A 161 -2.16 -19.55 6.54
N TRP A 162 -0.81 -19.65 6.68
CA TRP A 162 0.09 -19.77 5.54
C TRP A 162 -0.28 -20.88 4.57
N ASP A 163 -0.77 -22.01 5.07
CA ASP A 163 -1.24 -23.13 4.24
C ASP A 163 -2.35 -22.75 3.26
N ARG A 164 -3.12 -21.72 3.57
CA ARG A 164 -4.15 -21.17 2.68
C ARG A 164 -3.56 -20.17 1.69
N LEU A 165 -2.60 -19.35 2.14
CA LEU A 165 -1.97 -18.30 1.34
C LEU A 165 -1.02 -18.86 0.27
N ALA A 166 -0.23 -19.88 0.61
CA ALA A 166 0.79 -20.45 -0.26
C ALA A 166 0.30 -21.64 -1.10
N ARG A 167 -1.01 -21.81 -1.22
CA ARG A 167 -1.59 -22.90 -2.03
C ARG A 167 -1.23 -22.69 -3.51
N PRO A 168 -0.61 -23.70 -4.18
CA PRO A 168 -0.26 -23.59 -5.59
C PRO A 168 -1.48 -23.27 -6.46
N GLY A 169 -1.30 -22.39 -7.44
CA GLY A 169 -2.36 -21.98 -8.37
C GLY A 169 -3.24 -20.83 -7.88
N LEU A 170 -3.05 -20.35 -6.64
CA LEU A 170 -3.69 -19.11 -6.20
C LEU A 170 -2.91 -17.89 -6.73
N PRO A 171 -3.59 -16.80 -7.11
CA PRO A 171 -2.95 -15.59 -7.59
C PRO A 171 -2.01 -14.92 -6.57
N CYS A 172 -2.23 -15.17 -5.27
CA CYS A 172 -1.40 -14.64 -4.19
C CYS A 172 -0.13 -15.46 -3.91
N ALA A 173 -0.05 -16.73 -4.33
CA ALA A 173 1.03 -17.63 -3.93
C ALA A 173 2.42 -17.10 -4.30
N GLU A 174 2.61 -16.61 -5.53
CA GLU A 174 3.87 -16.02 -5.98
C GLU A 174 4.23 -14.75 -5.19
N LEU A 175 3.23 -13.93 -4.84
CA LEU A 175 3.43 -12.73 -4.04
C LEU A 175 3.83 -13.07 -2.60
N ILE A 176 3.26 -14.12 -2.03
CA ILE A 176 3.62 -14.62 -0.69
C ILE A 176 5.08 -15.09 -0.69
N ASP A 177 5.49 -15.90 -1.68
CA ASP A 177 6.88 -16.36 -1.80
C ASP A 177 7.85 -15.17 -1.96
N ARG A 178 7.47 -14.17 -2.74
CA ARG A 178 8.25 -12.94 -2.96
C ARG A 178 8.38 -12.11 -1.69
N LEU A 179 7.29 -11.93 -0.93
CA LEU A 179 7.29 -11.25 0.36
C LEU A 179 8.21 -11.96 1.37
N MET A 180 8.10 -13.29 1.47
CA MET A 180 8.94 -14.09 2.35
C MET A 180 10.41 -13.95 1.98
N SER A 181 10.75 -14.09 0.70
CA SER A 181 12.14 -13.95 0.21
C SER A 181 12.69 -12.55 0.52
N THR A 182 11.90 -11.49 0.28
CA THR A 182 12.31 -10.11 0.59
C THR A 182 12.62 -9.92 2.08
N CYS A 183 11.81 -10.49 2.98
CA CYS A 183 12.05 -10.41 4.42
C CYS A 183 13.30 -11.20 4.84
N LEU A 184 13.49 -12.41 4.29
CA LEU A 184 14.63 -13.25 4.63
C LEU A 184 15.96 -12.64 4.16
N ASP A 185 15.98 -12.11 2.93
CA ASP A 185 17.13 -11.43 2.36
C ASP A 185 17.38 -10.05 2.99
N GLY A 186 16.35 -9.48 3.62
CA GLY A 186 16.37 -8.18 4.29
C GLY A 186 16.59 -8.23 5.80
N ARG A 187 16.87 -9.41 6.39
CA ARG A 187 17.02 -9.57 7.84
C ARG A 187 18.05 -8.61 8.43
N ASP A 188 19.23 -8.54 7.84
CA ASP A 188 20.31 -7.65 8.26
C ASP A 188 20.02 -6.15 7.98
N LEU A 189 18.91 -5.90 7.28
CA LEU A 189 18.38 -4.57 7.00
C LEU A 189 17.23 -4.19 7.94
N GLY A 190 16.88 -5.04 8.92
CA GLY A 190 15.78 -4.81 9.85
C GLY A 190 14.41 -5.18 9.29
N LEU A 191 14.34 -6.14 8.34
CA LEU A 191 13.09 -6.75 7.90
C LEU A 191 12.97 -8.13 8.54
N HIS A 192 11.91 -8.36 9.31
CA HIS A 192 11.71 -9.57 10.10
C HIS A 192 10.43 -10.29 9.67
N LEU A 193 10.42 -11.62 9.83
CA LEU A 193 9.32 -12.47 9.39
C LEU A 193 8.85 -13.40 10.50
N VAL A 194 7.54 -13.42 10.73
CA VAL A 194 6.83 -14.40 11.54
C VAL A 194 5.77 -15.08 10.67
N THR A 195 5.78 -16.41 10.61
CA THR A 195 4.77 -17.16 9.88
C THR A 195 4.07 -18.15 10.80
N ALA A 196 2.76 -18.22 10.69
CA ALA A 196 1.92 -19.20 11.36
C ALA A 196 1.13 -20.03 10.35
N GLY A 197 1.07 -21.32 10.54
CA GLY A 197 0.40 -22.22 9.61
C GLY A 197 0.27 -23.65 10.14
N GLY A 198 -0.28 -24.50 9.30
CA GLY A 198 -0.46 -25.93 9.53
C GLY A 198 0.71 -26.76 9.01
N PRO A 199 0.45 -28.04 8.69
CA PRO A 199 1.47 -28.99 8.28
C PRO A 199 2.27 -28.62 7.03
N LEU A 200 1.66 -27.90 6.06
CA LEU A 200 2.36 -27.52 4.84
C LEU A 200 3.49 -26.51 5.09
N LEU A 201 3.32 -25.62 6.09
CA LEU A 201 4.37 -24.70 6.51
C LEU A 201 5.63 -25.44 6.97
N SER A 202 5.51 -26.63 7.53
CA SER A 202 6.65 -27.47 7.95
C SER A 202 7.58 -27.84 6.81
N GLY A 203 7.03 -28.04 5.60
CA GLY A 203 7.78 -28.36 4.38
C GLY A 203 8.33 -27.15 3.61
N ALA A 204 8.00 -25.93 4.02
CA ALA A 204 8.40 -24.71 3.31
C ALA A 204 9.93 -24.53 3.34
N ARG A 205 10.59 -24.63 2.17
CA ARG A 205 12.05 -24.53 2.04
C ARG A 205 12.59 -23.18 2.50
N VAL A 206 11.83 -22.15 2.29
CA VAL A 206 12.16 -20.75 2.64
C VAL A 206 12.37 -20.57 4.16
N MET A 207 11.73 -21.43 4.96
CA MET A 207 11.77 -21.35 6.43
C MET A 207 12.74 -22.34 7.11
N ARG A 208 13.71 -22.90 6.39
CA ARG A 208 14.63 -23.92 6.95
C ARG A 208 15.45 -23.43 8.15
N GLU A 209 15.86 -22.18 8.11
CA GLU A 209 16.67 -21.56 9.18
C GLU A 209 15.84 -20.84 10.24
N SER A 210 14.52 -21.07 10.26
CA SER A 210 13.64 -20.43 11.22
C SER A 210 13.65 -21.13 12.58
N ARG A 211 13.51 -20.35 13.64
CA ARG A 211 13.13 -20.89 14.94
C ARG A 211 11.71 -21.43 14.87
N THR A 212 11.51 -22.68 15.23
CA THR A 212 10.20 -23.34 15.09
C THR A 212 9.58 -23.62 16.44
N ILE A 213 8.30 -23.25 16.56
CA ILE A 213 7.45 -23.54 17.72
C ILE A 213 6.28 -24.40 17.23
N CYS A 214 6.09 -25.55 17.84
CA CYS A 214 4.99 -26.46 17.53
C CYS A 214 3.92 -26.38 18.62
N LEU A 215 2.69 -26.08 18.20
CA LEU A 215 1.48 -26.12 19.01
C LEU A 215 0.76 -27.48 18.83
N GLY A 216 -0.29 -27.71 19.60
CA GLY A 216 -1.10 -28.94 19.55
C GLY A 216 -1.80 -29.18 18.21
N GLY A 217 -2.39 -30.37 18.07
CA GLY A 217 -3.18 -30.73 16.91
C GLY A 217 -2.39 -31.10 15.65
N LEU A 218 -1.11 -31.41 15.79
CA LEU A 218 -0.24 -31.90 14.72
C LEU A 218 -0.10 -33.43 14.78
N ASP A 219 -0.02 -34.08 13.63
CA ASP A 219 0.31 -35.49 13.53
C ASP A 219 1.76 -35.77 13.88
N ASN A 220 2.04 -36.97 14.40
CA ASN A 220 3.38 -37.40 14.77
C ASN A 220 4.38 -37.28 13.61
N ALA A 221 3.97 -37.52 12.36
CA ALA A 221 4.83 -37.36 11.20
C ALA A 221 5.30 -35.90 11.01
N VAL A 222 4.43 -34.92 11.24
CA VAL A 222 4.76 -33.49 11.17
C VAL A 222 5.68 -33.10 12.33
N LEU A 223 5.41 -33.57 13.54
CA LEU A 223 6.27 -33.34 14.71
C LEU A 223 7.69 -33.88 14.49
N LEU A 224 7.79 -35.08 13.89
CA LEU A 224 9.09 -35.70 13.56
C LEU A 224 9.90 -34.88 12.54
N LEU A 225 9.26 -34.17 11.61
CA LEU A 225 9.95 -33.24 10.70
C LEU A 225 10.70 -32.12 11.45
N HIS A 226 10.24 -31.81 12.67
CA HIS A 226 10.86 -30.83 13.57
C HIS A 226 11.71 -31.51 14.66
N GLY A 227 11.98 -32.81 14.56
CA GLY A 227 12.76 -33.57 15.55
C GLY A 227 12.04 -33.84 16.88
N ILE A 228 10.74 -33.53 16.96
CA ILE A 228 9.90 -33.74 18.15
C ILE A 228 9.30 -35.15 18.09
N ARG A 229 9.54 -35.96 19.12
CA ARG A 229 8.97 -37.30 19.24
C ARG A 229 7.69 -37.25 20.07
N SER A 230 6.84 -38.27 19.98
CA SER A 230 5.61 -38.36 20.78
C SER A 230 5.85 -38.27 22.28
N GLN A 231 6.98 -38.78 22.76
CA GLN A 231 7.39 -38.71 24.18
C GLN A 231 7.81 -37.28 24.61
N ASP A 232 8.15 -36.41 23.67
CA ASP A 232 8.57 -35.02 23.91
C ASP A 232 7.34 -34.08 23.86
N THR A 233 6.14 -34.62 23.66
CA THR A 233 4.90 -33.82 23.53
C THR A 233 4.14 -33.76 24.86
N PRO A 234 3.55 -32.61 25.20
CA PRO A 234 2.67 -32.49 26.34
C PRO A 234 1.43 -33.39 26.20
N THR A 235 1.02 -34.02 27.29
CA THR A 235 -0.23 -34.80 27.34
C THR A 235 -0.92 -34.58 28.67
N PRO A 236 -2.04 -33.87 28.76
CA PRO A 236 -2.73 -33.15 27.67
C PRO A 236 -1.94 -31.95 27.17
N TRP A 237 -2.42 -31.32 26.07
CA TRP A 237 -1.97 -30.03 25.58
C TRP A 237 -2.81 -28.92 26.19
N PRO A 238 -2.37 -28.22 27.26
CA PRO A 238 -3.08 -27.05 27.77
C PRO A 238 -3.11 -25.91 26.76
N ALA A 239 -4.06 -25.00 26.88
CA ALA A 239 -4.09 -23.81 26.05
C ALA A 239 -2.79 -23.00 26.21
N GLY A 240 -2.22 -22.57 25.07
CA GLY A 240 -0.94 -21.84 25.08
C GLY A 240 0.29 -22.70 25.35
N ARG A 241 0.16 -24.04 25.47
CA ARG A 241 1.30 -24.95 25.56
C ARG A 241 1.88 -25.22 24.19
N ALA A 242 3.21 -25.16 24.10
CA ALA A 242 3.95 -25.40 22.86
C ALA A 242 5.22 -26.20 23.13
N VAL A 243 5.87 -26.68 22.06
CA VAL A 243 7.20 -27.26 22.08
C VAL A 243 8.09 -26.44 21.14
N VAL A 244 9.19 -25.90 21.67
CA VAL A 244 10.24 -25.29 20.87
C VAL A 244 11.05 -26.43 20.26
N ALA A 245 11.10 -26.50 18.92
CA ALA A 245 11.75 -27.60 18.19
C ALA A 245 13.25 -27.68 18.51
N ASP A 246 13.90 -26.52 18.65
CA ASP A 246 15.27 -26.41 19.12
C ASP A 246 15.37 -26.82 20.58
N GLY A 247 15.99 -27.98 20.80
CA GLY A 247 16.13 -28.60 22.13
C GLY A 247 14.88 -29.32 22.66
N ARG A 248 13.75 -29.30 21.96
CA ARG A 248 12.49 -29.99 22.35
C ARG A 248 11.97 -29.58 23.73
N HIS A 249 12.05 -28.30 24.03
CA HIS A 249 11.65 -27.76 25.33
C HIS A 249 10.18 -27.37 25.33
N HIS A 250 9.48 -27.66 26.42
CA HIS A 250 8.11 -27.19 26.60
C HIS A 250 8.11 -25.70 26.89
N LEU A 251 7.16 -25.01 26.24
CA LEU A 251 6.91 -23.59 26.38
C LEU A 251 5.46 -23.37 26.80
N GLN A 252 5.21 -22.52 27.77
CA GLN A 252 3.90 -22.01 28.07
C GLN A 252 3.86 -20.54 27.68
N PHE A 253 3.03 -20.19 26.70
CA PHE A 253 2.78 -18.79 26.35
C PHE A 253 2.03 -18.09 27.47
N ALA A 254 2.30 -16.80 27.64
CA ALA A 254 1.47 -15.95 28.46
C ALA A 254 0.07 -15.80 27.85
N SER A 255 -0.92 -15.65 28.67
CA SER A 255 -2.28 -15.40 28.22
C SER A 255 -2.39 -14.03 27.54
N HIS A 256 -3.37 -13.93 26.65
CA HIS A 256 -3.65 -12.69 25.92
C HIS A 256 -4.07 -11.59 26.90
N GLY A 257 -3.34 -10.47 26.89
CA GLY A 257 -3.70 -9.27 27.61
C GLY A 257 -4.65 -8.37 26.79
N ALA A 258 -5.14 -7.30 27.41
CA ALA A 258 -5.84 -6.26 26.69
C ALA A 258 -4.91 -5.63 25.63
N PRO A 259 -5.42 -5.29 24.43
CA PRO A 259 -4.59 -4.62 23.43
C PRO A 259 -4.01 -3.32 24.00
N PRO A 260 -2.77 -2.99 23.66
CA PRO A 260 -2.14 -1.78 24.16
C PRO A 260 -2.90 -0.54 23.67
N VAL A 261 -3.33 0.29 24.59
CA VAL A 261 -3.85 1.62 24.27
C VAL A 261 -2.64 2.56 24.16
N ASN A 262 -2.08 2.65 22.97
CA ASN A 262 -0.91 3.48 22.74
C ASN A 262 -1.37 4.84 22.19
N SER A 263 -1.62 5.81 23.07
CA SER A 263 -2.08 7.17 22.77
C SER A 263 -0.93 8.19 22.79
N GLY A 264 0.23 7.82 22.26
CA GLY A 264 1.38 8.73 22.18
C GLY A 264 1.28 9.76 21.05
N PRO A 265 2.04 10.85 21.11
CA PRO A 265 2.11 11.87 20.06
C PRO A 265 2.96 11.41 18.85
N TRP A 266 2.76 10.18 18.40
CA TRP A 266 3.49 9.57 17.28
C TRP A 266 3.12 10.30 15.99
N ARG A 267 4.01 11.03 15.34
CA ARG A 267 3.69 11.83 14.15
C ARG A 267 4.68 11.70 13.00
N ASP A 268 5.92 11.30 13.26
CA ASP A 268 6.97 11.53 12.27
C ASP A 268 7.38 10.30 11.45
N ARG A 269 7.11 9.07 11.93
CA ARG A 269 7.51 7.82 11.27
C ARG A 269 6.45 6.73 11.36
N LEU A 270 5.22 7.06 11.01
CA LEU A 270 4.17 6.03 10.91
C LEU A 270 4.43 5.09 9.73
N PRO A 271 4.02 3.80 9.82
CA PRO A 271 4.12 2.88 8.70
C PRO A 271 3.30 3.39 7.51
N LEU A 272 3.83 3.16 6.29
CA LEU A 272 3.09 3.49 5.08
C LEU A 272 1.80 2.64 5.02
N PRO A 273 0.61 3.27 4.95
CA PRO A 273 -0.63 2.53 4.86
C PRO A 273 -0.78 1.90 3.47
N ILE A 274 -0.98 0.57 3.41
CA ILE A 274 -1.30 -0.14 2.17
C ILE A 274 -2.82 -0.23 2.04
N VAL A 275 -3.41 0.82 1.53
CA VAL A 275 -4.86 0.97 1.36
C VAL A 275 -5.26 0.92 -0.10
N ASP A 276 -6.52 0.55 -0.37
CA ASP A 276 -7.07 0.68 -1.71
C ASP A 276 -7.38 2.13 -2.03
N LEU A 277 -7.29 2.47 -3.31
CA LEU A 277 -7.75 3.76 -3.78
C LEU A 277 -9.26 3.87 -3.59
N PRO A 278 -9.78 5.03 -3.20
CA PRO A 278 -11.21 5.24 -3.04
C PRO A 278 -11.92 4.99 -4.39
N THR A 279 -13.16 4.53 -4.33
CA THR A 279 -13.99 4.34 -5.54
C THR A 279 -14.60 5.65 -6.04
N ARG A 280 -14.62 6.66 -5.19
CA ARG A 280 -15.06 8.02 -5.50
C ARG A 280 -14.19 9.02 -4.75
N LEU A 281 -13.82 10.09 -5.43
CA LEU A 281 -12.96 11.14 -4.88
C LEU A 281 -13.40 12.48 -5.47
N THR A 282 -13.61 13.50 -4.65
CA THR A 282 -13.88 14.86 -5.13
C THR A 282 -12.58 15.67 -5.26
N LEU A 283 -12.62 16.74 -6.05
CA LEU A 283 -11.45 17.61 -6.21
C LEU A 283 -11.14 18.34 -4.90
N GLU A 284 -12.16 18.70 -4.12
CA GLU A 284 -12.02 19.32 -2.80
C GLU A 284 -11.28 18.40 -1.82
N GLU A 285 -11.72 17.14 -1.71
CA GLU A 285 -11.03 16.12 -0.90
C GLU A 285 -9.58 15.89 -1.35
N LEU A 286 -9.33 15.96 -2.66
CA LEU A 286 -7.98 15.82 -3.20
C LEU A 286 -7.10 17.03 -2.84
N ILE A 287 -7.64 18.25 -2.92
CA ILE A 287 -6.94 19.49 -2.53
C ILE A 287 -6.62 19.46 -1.03
N GLU A 288 -7.56 19.06 -0.18
CA GLU A 288 -7.34 18.93 1.26
C GLU A 288 -6.21 17.93 1.57
N ARG A 289 -6.19 16.78 0.88
CA ARG A 289 -5.13 15.77 1.03
C ARG A 289 -3.78 16.24 0.50
N ALA A 290 -3.79 17.06 -0.54
CA ALA A 290 -2.56 17.67 -1.05
C ALA A 290 -1.94 18.65 -0.04
N GLY A 291 -2.75 19.28 0.82
CA GLY A 291 -2.34 20.17 1.90
C GLY A 291 -1.60 21.42 1.42
N SER A 292 -1.24 22.26 2.37
CA SER A 292 -0.42 23.48 2.11
C SER A 292 1.06 23.18 1.79
N ALA A 293 1.50 21.93 1.95
CA ALA A 293 2.89 21.51 1.72
C ALA A 293 3.23 21.27 0.24
N HIS A 294 2.22 21.18 -0.64
CA HIS A 294 2.46 21.08 -2.07
C HIS A 294 2.30 22.47 -2.68
N SER A 295 3.41 23.17 -2.80
CA SER A 295 3.53 24.23 -3.81
C SER A 295 3.28 23.54 -5.16
N SER A 296 1.99 23.52 -5.58
CA SER A 296 1.61 23.08 -6.92
C SER A 296 2.51 23.87 -7.88
N PRO A 297 3.22 23.23 -8.82
CA PRO A 297 3.96 23.99 -9.80
C PRO A 297 2.98 24.95 -10.45
N ALA A 298 3.36 26.21 -10.64
CA ALA A 298 2.47 27.29 -11.13
C ALA A 298 1.72 26.93 -12.43
N THR A 299 2.09 25.83 -13.09
CA THR A 299 1.56 25.36 -14.37
C THR A 299 1.05 23.91 -14.33
N GLY A 300 0.98 23.28 -13.15
CA GLY A 300 0.55 21.88 -13.01
C GLY A 300 -0.92 21.72 -12.65
N ALA A 301 -1.48 20.52 -12.88
CA ALA A 301 -2.85 20.17 -12.54
C ALA A 301 -2.94 18.92 -11.66
N LEU A 302 -3.85 18.94 -10.69
CA LEU A 302 -4.24 17.74 -9.94
C LEU A 302 -5.07 16.82 -10.84
N LEU A 303 -4.70 15.55 -10.90
CA LEU A 303 -5.39 14.53 -11.69
C LEU A 303 -6.28 13.64 -10.80
N GLY A 304 -5.78 13.25 -9.66
CA GLY A 304 -6.42 12.28 -8.77
C GLY A 304 -5.52 11.80 -7.66
N LEU A 305 -5.88 10.68 -7.08
CA LEU A 305 -5.15 10.04 -5.99
C LEU A 305 -4.49 8.75 -6.48
N GLY A 306 -3.19 8.62 -6.27
CA GLY A 306 -2.43 7.39 -6.39
C GLY A 306 -2.16 6.78 -5.03
N HIS A 307 -1.53 5.61 -4.99
CA HIS A 307 -1.21 4.93 -3.73
C HIS A 307 -0.19 5.68 -2.87
N GLU A 308 0.68 6.48 -3.47
CA GLU A 308 1.68 7.31 -2.77
C GLU A 308 1.14 8.71 -2.39
N GLY A 309 -0.10 9.02 -2.74
CA GLY A 309 -0.72 10.31 -2.45
C GLY A 309 -1.30 11.02 -3.68
N PRO A 310 -1.59 12.33 -3.58
CA PRO A 310 -2.11 13.14 -4.67
C PRO A 310 -1.20 13.14 -5.90
N VAL A 311 -1.79 12.96 -7.07
CA VAL A 311 -1.08 12.89 -8.35
C VAL A 311 -1.26 14.20 -9.09
N HIS A 312 -0.14 14.87 -9.36
CA HIS A 312 -0.09 16.11 -10.13
C HIS A 312 0.50 15.84 -11.51
N TRP A 313 -0.13 16.36 -12.54
CA TRP A 313 0.52 16.52 -13.83
C TRP A 313 1.44 17.73 -13.76
N ASP A 314 2.73 17.49 -13.89
CA ASP A 314 3.76 18.53 -13.95
C ASP A 314 4.29 18.64 -15.38
N PRO A 315 3.90 19.69 -16.15
CA PRO A 315 4.33 19.86 -17.53
C PRO A 315 5.83 20.03 -17.70
N LEU A 316 6.53 20.54 -16.69
CA LEU A 316 7.99 20.70 -16.72
C LEU A 316 8.72 19.36 -16.58
N ARG A 317 8.16 18.46 -15.77
CA ARG A 317 8.76 17.17 -15.47
C ARG A 317 8.29 16.05 -16.42
N TRP A 318 6.99 16.02 -16.74
CA TRP A 318 6.36 14.94 -17.52
C TRP A 318 6.15 15.28 -18.97
N GLY A 319 6.29 16.55 -19.33
CA GLY A 319 6.02 17.09 -20.66
C GLY A 319 4.67 17.81 -20.73
N ARG A 320 4.55 18.67 -21.72
CA ARG A 320 3.43 19.61 -21.90
C ARG A 320 2.16 18.98 -22.45
N HIS A 321 2.18 17.69 -22.77
CA HIS A 321 1.10 17.01 -23.43
C HIS A 321 0.65 15.81 -22.61
N LEU A 322 -0.66 15.64 -22.50
CA LEU A 322 -1.28 14.53 -21.78
C LEU A 322 -2.34 13.88 -22.69
N LEU A 323 -2.21 12.60 -22.91
CA LEU A 323 -3.20 11.79 -23.59
C LEU A 323 -4.13 11.13 -22.57
N VAL A 324 -5.44 11.20 -22.77
CA VAL A 324 -6.44 10.51 -21.95
C VAL A 324 -7.19 9.52 -22.84
N ALA A 325 -7.09 8.23 -22.55
CA ALA A 325 -7.80 7.22 -23.31
C ALA A 325 -8.67 6.35 -22.41
N GLY A 326 -9.75 5.82 -22.96
CA GLY A 326 -10.64 4.91 -22.23
C GLY A 326 -11.96 4.67 -22.95
N PRO A 327 -12.73 3.64 -22.57
CA PRO A 327 -14.04 3.36 -23.13
C PRO A 327 -15.07 4.45 -22.81
N GLY A 328 -16.23 4.40 -23.44
CA GLY A 328 -17.35 5.27 -23.12
C GLY A 328 -17.75 5.15 -21.64
N GLY A 329 -18.00 6.28 -20.97
CA GLY A 329 -18.36 6.29 -19.55
C GLY A 329 -17.22 6.05 -18.56
N SER A 330 -15.96 5.92 -19.01
CA SER A 330 -14.80 5.70 -18.13
C SER A 330 -14.38 6.93 -17.31
N GLY A 331 -14.88 8.13 -17.66
CA GLY A 331 -14.56 9.38 -16.96
C GLY A 331 -13.60 10.31 -17.71
N ARG A 332 -13.40 10.14 -19.01
CA ARG A 332 -12.53 11.02 -19.84
C ARG A 332 -12.88 12.48 -19.71
N THR A 333 -14.12 12.84 -20.01
CA THR A 333 -14.64 14.22 -19.87
C THR A 333 -14.53 14.73 -18.44
N THR A 334 -14.75 13.85 -17.46
CA THR A 334 -14.60 14.16 -16.03
C THR A 334 -13.16 14.54 -15.70
N LEU A 335 -12.19 13.78 -16.19
CA LEU A 335 -10.77 14.09 -15.97
C LEU A 335 -10.38 15.43 -16.60
N LEU A 336 -10.83 15.71 -17.84
CA LEU A 336 -10.60 17.00 -18.48
C LEU A 336 -11.20 18.15 -17.64
N SER A 337 -12.43 17.96 -17.13
CA SER A 337 -13.09 18.95 -16.25
C SER A 337 -12.31 19.16 -14.94
N THR A 338 -11.76 18.10 -14.38
CA THR A 338 -10.91 18.16 -13.18
C THR A 338 -9.62 18.92 -13.46
N ILE A 339 -8.96 18.64 -14.58
CA ILE A 339 -7.76 19.37 -15.02
C ILE A 339 -8.08 20.86 -15.20
N ALA A 340 -9.16 21.17 -15.90
CA ALA A 340 -9.60 22.56 -16.10
C ALA A 340 -9.87 23.26 -14.76
N ALA A 341 -10.58 22.61 -13.84
CA ALA A 341 -10.86 23.15 -12.52
C ALA A 341 -9.58 23.36 -11.71
N SER A 342 -8.67 22.39 -11.72
CA SER A 342 -7.38 22.50 -11.04
C SER A 342 -6.50 23.62 -11.58
N LEU A 343 -6.39 23.77 -12.90
CA LEU A 343 -5.63 24.85 -13.53
C LEU A 343 -6.22 26.23 -13.22
N ARG A 344 -7.54 26.34 -13.12
CA ARG A 344 -8.20 27.59 -12.72
C ARG A 344 -7.87 28.00 -11.28
N THR A 345 -7.69 27.05 -10.36
CA THR A 345 -7.27 27.40 -8.98
C THR A 345 -5.89 28.03 -8.92
N THR A 346 -5.03 27.75 -9.91
CA THR A 346 -3.70 28.34 -10.05
C THR A 346 -3.68 29.56 -10.97
N GLY A 347 -4.84 30.00 -11.46
CA GLY A 347 -4.95 31.14 -12.38
C GLY A 347 -4.47 30.89 -13.81
N HIS A 348 -4.30 29.59 -14.18
CA HIS A 348 -3.82 29.24 -15.53
C HIS A 348 -4.98 29.25 -16.53
N PRO A 349 -4.89 29.98 -17.66
CA PRO A 349 -5.96 30.06 -18.65
C PRO A 349 -6.20 28.73 -19.34
N THR A 350 -7.47 28.40 -19.63
CA THR A 350 -7.87 27.13 -20.25
C THR A 350 -8.76 27.35 -21.47
N ILE A 351 -8.50 26.62 -22.55
CA ILE A 351 -9.30 26.60 -23.78
C ILE A 351 -9.89 25.19 -23.88
N LEU A 352 -11.20 25.05 -23.75
CA LEU A 352 -11.90 23.78 -23.83
C LEU A 352 -12.56 23.64 -25.23
N ILE A 353 -12.24 22.55 -25.92
CA ILE A 353 -12.77 22.24 -27.25
C ILE A 353 -13.61 20.96 -27.15
N SER A 354 -14.91 21.09 -27.45
CA SER A 354 -15.85 19.97 -27.38
C SER A 354 -17.09 20.24 -28.25
N ARG A 355 -17.66 19.17 -28.83
CA ARG A 355 -18.91 19.26 -29.60
C ARG A 355 -20.17 19.39 -28.73
N GLY A 356 -20.11 19.01 -27.47
CA GLY A 356 -21.28 18.89 -26.59
C GLY A 356 -21.37 19.91 -25.47
N LEU A 357 -20.50 20.92 -25.44
CA LEU A 357 -20.46 21.88 -24.34
C LEU A 357 -20.83 23.27 -24.83
N THR A 358 -21.85 23.86 -24.23
CA THR A 358 -22.16 25.27 -24.41
C THR A 358 -21.63 26.09 -23.26
N PRO A 359 -21.07 27.30 -23.49
CA PRO A 359 -20.70 28.20 -22.43
C PRO A 359 -21.94 28.50 -21.56
N ARG A 360 -21.87 28.16 -20.28
CA ARG A 360 -22.89 28.62 -19.34
C ARG A 360 -22.65 30.12 -19.13
N GLN A 361 -23.50 30.97 -19.70
CA GLN A 361 -23.59 32.35 -19.28
C GLN A 361 -24.06 32.35 -17.83
N GLU A 362 -23.14 32.59 -16.88
CA GLU A 362 -23.56 32.87 -15.51
C GLU A 362 -24.43 34.15 -15.55
N PRO A 363 -25.67 34.13 -14.99
CA PRO A 363 -26.41 35.35 -14.81
C PRO A 363 -25.58 36.27 -13.95
N ALA A 364 -25.36 37.49 -14.41
CA ALA A 364 -24.71 38.55 -13.65
C ALA A 364 -25.50 38.78 -12.36
N THR A 365 -25.17 38.07 -11.29
CA THR A 365 -25.67 38.38 -9.95
C THR A 365 -25.04 39.70 -9.51
N ARG A 366 -25.81 40.77 -9.73
CA ARG A 366 -25.55 42.06 -9.07
C ARG A 366 -25.63 41.87 -7.57
N GLY A 367 -24.52 42.10 -6.87
CA GLY A 367 -24.54 42.35 -5.44
C GLY A 367 -23.82 41.28 -4.61
N CYS A 368 -22.48 41.24 -4.65
CA CYS A 368 -21.60 41.01 -3.54
C CYS A 368 -20.22 41.55 -3.91
N SER A 369 -19.95 42.77 -3.47
CA SER A 369 -18.60 43.32 -3.39
C SER A 369 -17.91 42.58 -2.27
N ASP A 370 -16.94 41.72 -2.59
CA ASP A 370 -15.63 41.64 -1.97
C ASP A 370 -14.95 40.29 -2.29
N LEU A 371 -13.67 40.45 -2.64
CA LEU A 371 -12.60 39.46 -2.72
C LEU A 371 -12.37 38.75 -4.07
N SER A 372 -11.23 39.19 -4.64
CA SER A 372 -10.43 38.66 -5.73
C SER A 372 -10.97 38.81 -7.14
N SER A 373 -10.57 39.92 -7.74
CA SER A 373 -10.60 40.23 -9.18
C SER A 373 -9.50 39.46 -9.93
N ALA A 374 -9.58 38.12 -10.01
CA ALA A 374 -8.85 37.38 -11.02
C ALA A 374 -9.82 37.03 -12.15
N PRO A 375 -9.53 37.38 -13.41
CA PRO A 375 -10.40 37.06 -14.54
C PRO A 375 -10.47 35.53 -14.67
N ARG A 376 -11.69 34.98 -14.63
CA ARG A 376 -11.99 33.57 -14.87
C ARG A 376 -11.81 33.31 -16.37
N GLN A 377 -10.61 32.89 -16.78
CA GLN A 377 -10.27 32.73 -18.20
C GLN A 377 -10.47 31.29 -18.65
N GLN A 378 -11.71 30.90 -18.83
CA GLN A 378 -12.03 29.70 -19.60
C GLN A 378 -12.75 30.07 -20.87
N VAL A 379 -12.14 29.72 -22.02
CA VAL A 379 -12.72 29.85 -23.34
C VAL A 379 -13.27 28.50 -23.77
N VAL A 380 -14.49 28.45 -24.30
CA VAL A 380 -15.09 27.21 -24.85
C VAL A 380 -15.28 27.41 -26.32
N LEU A 381 -14.73 26.52 -27.14
CA LEU A 381 -14.73 26.61 -28.59
C LEU A 381 -15.37 25.36 -29.24
N ALA A 382 -16.00 25.53 -30.38
CA ALA A 382 -16.41 24.44 -31.24
C ALA A 382 -15.19 23.89 -32.03
N PRO A 383 -15.17 22.62 -32.44
CA PRO A 383 -14.08 22.04 -33.24
C PRO A 383 -13.87 22.69 -34.61
N GLU A 384 -14.88 23.38 -35.11
CA GLU A 384 -14.88 24.08 -36.38
C GLU A 384 -14.32 25.53 -36.28
N ASP A 385 -14.11 26.04 -35.05
CA ASP A 385 -13.72 27.43 -34.79
C ASP A 385 -12.19 27.60 -34.71
N ASP A 386 -11.54 27.57 -35.87
CA ASP A 386 -10.10 27.78 -36.00
C ASP A 386 -9.68 29.21 -35.66
N GLN A 387 -10.48 30.19 -36.11
CA GLN A 387 -10.20 31.60 -35.85
C GLN A 387 -10.26 31.88 -34.34
N GLY A 388 -11.29 31.38 -33.65
CA GLY A 388 -11.42 31.52 -32.21
C GLY A 388 -10.28 30.88 -31.46
N LEU A 389 -9.74 29.75 -31.95
CA LEU A 389 -8.55 29.10 -31.34
C LEU A 389 -7.32 30.00 -31.48
N HIS A 390 -7.06 30.58 -32.67
CA HIS A 390 -5.93 31.46 -32.88
C HIS A 390 -6.03 32.75 -32.04
N GLU A 391 -7.21 33.35 -31.97
CA GLU A 391 -7.46 34.54 -31.14
C GLU A 391 -7.26 34.21 -29.64
N ALA A 392 -7.84 33.12 -29.17
CA ALA A 392 -7.70 32.70 -27.78
C ALA A 392 -6.22 32.41 -27.35
N LEU A 393 -5.43 31.83 -28.27
CA LEU A 393 -3.99 31.60 -28.03
C LEU A 393 -3.16 32.90 -28.09
N ALA A 394 -3.58 33.87 -28.93
CA ALA A 394 -2.92 35.17 -28.96
C ALA A 394 -3.19 35.98 -27.68
N ASP A 395 -4.42 35.92 -27.17
CA ASP A 395 -4.84 36.62 -25.95
C ASP A 395 -4.28 35.95 -24.67
N HIS A 396 -4.07 34.63 -24.74
CA HIS A 396 -3.63 33.82 -23.59
C HIS A 396 -2.42 32.93 -23.95
N PRO A 397 -1.23 33.51 -24.13
CA PRO A 397 -0.03 32.75 -24.41
C PRO A 397 0.25 31.72 -23.29
N GLY A 398 0.42 30.46 -23.66
CA GLY A 398 0.67 29.37 -22.72
C GLY A 398 -0.59 28.75 -22.10
N ALA A 399 -1.79 29.09 -22.58
CA ALA A 399 -3.04 28.47 -22.13
C ALA A 399 -3.04 26.94 -22.29
N ALA A 400 -3.82 26.25 -21.45
CA ALA A 400 -4.03 24.80 -21.59
C ALA A 400 -5.20 24.54 -22.57
N ILE A 401 -4.91 23.85 -23.66
CA ILE A 401 -5.90 23.38 -24.64
C ILE A 401 -6.37 22.00 -24.19
N LEU A 402 -7.66 21.87 -23.88
CA LEU A 402 -8.31 20.63 -23.46
C LEU A 402 -9.29 20.20 -24.56
N VAL A 403 -8.99 19.09 -25.22
CA VAL A 403 -9.81 18.58 -26.35
C VAL A 403 -10.56 17.34 -25.89
N ASP A 404 -11.88 17.40 -25.84
CA ASP A 404 -12.71 16.28 -25.43
C ASP A 404 -13.23 15.49 -26.62
N ASP A 405 -13.01 14.16 -26.61
CA ASP A 405 -13.43 13.22 -27.67
C ASP A 405 -12.90 13.59 -29.05
N LEU A 406 -11.59 13.80 -29.23
CA LEU A 406 -10.94 14.14 -30.51
C LEU A 406 -11.36 13.19 -31.65
N ASP A 407 -11.61 11.92 -31.35
CA ASP A 407 -12.03 10.91 -32.32
C ASP A 407 -13.38 11.26 -32.99
N THR A 408 -14.15 12.18 -32.44
CA THR A 408 -15.39 12.70 -33.09
C THR A 408 -15.14 13.93 -33.97
N MET A 409 -13.92 14.48 -33.94
CA MET A 409 -13.56 15.75 -34.58
C MET A 409 -12.70 15.58 -35.83
N GLY A 410 -12.57 14.37 -36.37
CA GLY A 410 -11.66 14.07 -37.47
C GLY A 410 -11.85 14.99 -38.67
N GLY A 411 -10.78 15.64 -39.14
CA GLY A 411 -10.75 16.56 -40.27
C GLY A 411 -11.29 17.96 -39.99
N THR A 412 -11.64 18.31 -38.76
CA THR A 412 -11.96 19.69 -38.38
C THR A 412 -10.70 20.58 -38.38
N PRO A 413 -10.84 21.90 -38.52
CA PRO A 413 -9.72 22.83 -38.49
C PRO A 413 -8.87 22.68 -37.23
N VAL A 414 -9.49 22.47 -36.05
CA VAL A 414 -8.78 22.24 -34.78
C VAL A 414 -7.96 20.92 -34.81
N ASP A 415 -8.54 19.80 -35.30
CA ASP A 415 -7.81 18.54 -35.42
C ASP A 415 -6.57 18.67 -36.31
N LEU A 416 -6.67 19.47 -37.40
CA LEU A 416 -5.57 19.73 -38.30
C LEU A 416 -4.49 20.65 -37.72
N ALA A 417 -4.86 21.57 -36.82
CA ALA A 417 -3.91 22.50 -36.17
C ALA A 417 -3.12 21.84 -34.99
N LEU A 418 -3.72 20.86 -34.33
CA LEU A 418 -3.13 20.23 -33.13
C LEU A 418 -1.72 19.64 -33.33
N PRO A 419 -1.40 18.91 -34.43
CA PRO A 419 -0.06 18.39 -34.67
C PRO A 419 1.02 19.47 -34.65
N ALA A 420 0.79 20.60 -35.30
CA ALA A 420 1.73 21.73 -35.32
C ALA A 420 1.94 22.33 -33.91
N LEU A 421 0.88 22.43 -33.12
CA LEU A 421 0.96 22.88 -31.72
C LEU A 421 1.74 21.93 -30.82
N ILE A 422 1.62 20.62 -31.04
CA ILE A 422 2.32 19.57 -30.27
C ILE A 422 3.80 19.49 -30.65
N GLU A 423 4.14 19.67 -31.93
CA GLU A 423 5.51 19.59 -32.41
C GLU A 423 6.34 20.84 -32.17
N SER A 424 5.69 21.95 -31.90
CA SER A 424 6.38 23.21 -31.66
C SER A 424 7.26 23.20 -30.42
N THR A 425 8.44 23.80 -30.54
CA THR A 425 9.47 23.89 -29.50
C THR A 425 9.43 25.18 -28.69
N ASP A 426 8.50 26.09 -28.99
CA ASP A 426 8.40 27.37 -28.28
C ASP A 426 7.97 27.17 -26.81
N VAL A 427 8.76 27.71 -25.87
CA VAL A 427 8.55 27.61 -24.42
C VAL A 427 7.26 28.32 -23.97
N ARG A 428 6.73 29.24 -24.78
CA ARG A 428 5.49 29.98 -24.50
C ARG A 428 4.22 29.27 -24.99
N GLN A 429 4.35 28.05 -25.50
CA GLN A 429 3.22 27.35 -26.11
C GLN A 429 2.35 26.63 -25.10
N ALA A 430 1.12 26.43 -25.57
CA ALA A 430 0.02 25.82 -24.87
C ALA A 430 0.35 24.42 -24.32
N LEU A 431 -0.20 24.11 -23.16
CA LEU A 431 -0.34 22.73 -22.69
C LEU A 431 -1.44 22.08 -23.53
N VAL A 432 -1.26 20.83 -23.94
CA VAL A 432 -2.28 20.11 -24.73
C VAL A 432 -2.70 18.84 -24.03
N VAL A 433 -3.98 18.74 -23.72
CA VAL A 433 -4.61 17.54 -23.17
C VAL A 433 -5.69 17.06 -24.13
N VAL A 434 -5.59 15.82 -24.55
CA VAL A 434 -6.53 15.25 -25.53
C VAL A 434 -7.16 13.99 -24.99
N SER A 435 -8.48 13.88 -25.06
CA SER A 435 -9.19 12.64 -24.77
C SER A 435 -9.61 11.92 -26.05
N VAL A 436 -9.48 10.58 -26.04
CA VAL A 436 -9.88 9.70 -27.14
C VAL A 436 -10.47 8.39 -26.58
N ARG A 437 -11.22 7.68 -27.42
CA ARG A 437 -11.64 6.31 -27.10
C ARG A 437 -10.45 5.36 -27.15
N GLN A 438 -10.50 4.29 -26.34
CA GLN A 438 -9.46 3.26 -26.31
C GLN A 438 -9.18 2.66 -27.70
N HIS A 439 -10.21 2.41 -28.48
CA HIS A 439 -10.09 1.90 -29.85
C HIS A 439 -9.30 2.87 -30.75
N THR A 440 -9.52 4.16 -30.61
CA THR A 440 -8.81 5.18 -31.42
C THR A 440 -7.33 5.20 -31.09
N LEU A 441 -6.97 5.07 -29.82
CA LEU A 441 -5.57 4.93 -29.40
C LEU A 441 -4.89 3.73 -30.08
N ALA A 442 -5.59 2.59 -30.17
CA ALA A 442 -5.05 1.36 -30.74
C ALA A 442 -4.94 1.40 -32.28
N THR A 443 -5.76 2.18 -32.97
CA THR A 443 -5.91 2.14 -34.44
C THR A 443 -5.41 3.38 -35.18
N ALA A 444 -5.08 4.47 -34.48
CA ALA A 444 -4.60 5.68 -35.09
C ALA A 444 -3.11 5.57 -35.46
N PHE A 445 -2.80 5.63 -36.74
CA PHE A 445 -1.42 5.59 -37.26
C PHE A 445 -0.90 6.96 -37.74
N ARG A 446 -1.75 7.97 -37.82
CA ARG A 446 -1.42 9.33 -38.28
C ARG A 446 -2.17 10.37 -37.47
N GLY A 447 -1.67 11.62 -37.47
CA GLY A 447 -2.28 12.75 -36.81
C GLY A 447 -1.89 12.88 -35.34
N THR A 448 -2.75 13.52 -34.56
CA THR A 448 -2.50 13.95 -33.17
C THR A 448 -2.25 12.79 -32.20
N VAL A 449 -3.01 11.69 -32.33
CA VAL A 449 -2.97 10.57 -31.35
C VAL A 449 -1.61 9.87 -31.29
N PRO A 450 -1.01 9.40 -32.41
CA PRO A 450 0.31 8.77 -32.37
C PRO A 450 1.43 9.74 -31.93
N LEU A 451 1.34 11.02 -32.24
CA LEU A 451 2.29 12.02 -31.74
C LEU A 451 2.25 12.12 -30.21
N LEU A 452 1.06 12.15 -29.63
CA LEU A 452 0.90 12.14 -28.18
C LEU A 452 1.34 10.81 -27.55
N ALA A 453 1.02 9.67 -28.17
CA ALA A 453 1.43 8.36 -27.69
C ALA A 453 2.97 8.23 -27.61
N GLN A 454 3.71 8.78 -28.58
CA GLN A 454 5.17 8.81 -28.57
C GLN A 454 5.75 9.60 -27.36
N ARG A 455 5.02 10.56 -26.82
CA ARG A 455 5.44 11.31 -25.62
C ARG A 455 5.36 10.51 -24.33
N GLN A 456 4.70 9.35 -24.36
CA GLN A 456 4.55 8.43 -23.23
C GLN A 456 4.06 9.08 -21.93
N THR A 457 3.15 10.05 -22.04
CA THR A 457 2.47 10.65 -20.91
C THR A 457 0.96 10.52 -21.15
N ALA A 458 0.35 9.55 -20.47
CA ALA A 458 -1.04 9.19 -20.71
C ALA A 458 -1.76 8.72 -19.44
N VAL A 459 -3.08 8.96 -19.38
CA VAL A 459 -3.99 8.32 -18.41
C VAL A 459 -4.90 7.38 -19.18
N LEU A 460 -4.80 6.10 -18.88
CA LEU A 460 -5.66 5.06 -19.44
C LEU A 460 -6.76 4.72 -18.44
N LEU A 461 -7.99 5.17 -18.69
CA LEU A 461 -9.13 4.96 -17.80
C LEU A 461 -9.81 3.64 -18.11
N ALA A 462 -10.15 2.89 -17.05
CA ALA A 462 -10.81 1.58 -17.12
C ALA A 462 -10.19 0.64 -18.17
N PRO A 463 -8.85 0.41 -18.16
CA PRO A 463 -8.20 -0.50 -19.08
C PRO A 463 -8.74 -1.92 -18.87
N GLN A 464 -8.96 -2.65 -19.98
CA GLN A 464 -9.52 -4.00 -19.96
C GLN A 464 -8.48 -5.06 -20.31
N SER A 465 -7.40 -4.67 -20.98
CA SER A 465 -6.34 -5.57 -21.43
C SER A 465 -4.96 -4.99 -21.13
N ARG A 466 -4.01 -5.87 -20.87
CA ARG A 466 -2.58 -5.49 -20.76
C ARG A 466 -2.03 -4.85 -22.04
N HIS A 467 -2.68 -5.09 -23.17
CA HIS A 467 -2.31 -4.58 -24.49
C HIS A 467 -2.89 -3.18 -24.77
N ASP A 468 -3.73 -2.65 -23.89
CA ASP A 468 -4.34 -1.32 -24.09
C ASP A 468 -3.30 -0.19 -24.16
N ALA A 469 -2.08 -0.42 -23.68
CA ALA A 469 -0.96 0.51 -23.75
C ALA A 469 0.12 0.12 -24.77
N ASP A 470 -0.08 -0.87 -25.63
CA ASP A 470 0.88 -1.23 -26.69
C ASP A 470 1.28 -0.01 -27.56
N PRO A 471 0.35 0.95 -27.91
CA PRO A 471 0.73 2.17 -28.62
C PRO A 471 1.69 3.09 -27.85
N LEU A 472 1.76 2.95 -26.53
CA LEU A 472 2.71 3.65 -25.64
C LEU A 472 4.01 2.87 -25.46
N GLY A 473 4.15 1.68 -26.06
CA GLY A 473 5.32 0.80 -25.96
C GLY A 473 5.45 0.06 -24.63
N ILE A 474 4.36 -0.08 -23.85
CA ILE A 474 4.37 -0.75 -22.56
C ILE A 474 3.23 -1.77 -22.42
N LYS A 475 3.42 -2.76 -21.55
CA LYS A 475 2.36 -3.65 -21.09
C LYS A 475 1.83 -3.16 -19.75
N LEU A 476 0.51 -3.04 -19.62
CA LEU A 476 -0.11 -2.57 -18.39
C LEU A 476 -0.12 -3.63 -17.29
N ASP A 477 0.12 -3.17 -16.07
CA ASP A 477 -0.32 -3.84 -14.87
C ASP A 477 -1.77 -3.43 -14.61
N LEU A 478 -2.69 -4.38 -14.84
CA LEU A 478 -4.12 -4.08 -14.72
C LEU A 478 -4.51 -3.87 -13.25
N PRO A 479 -5.32 -2.84 -12.95
CA PRO A 479 -5.95 -2.71 -11.64
C PRO A 479 -6.78 -3.94 -11.29
N ALA A 480 -6.85 -4.28 -10.01
CA ALA A 480 -7.68 -5.40 -9.54
C ALA A 480 -9.18 -5.17 -9.76
N SER A 481 -9.60 -3.91 -9.78
CA SER A 481 -10.96 -3.48 -10.11
C SER A 481 -10.92 -2.14 -10.82
N THR A 482 -11.91 -1.90 -11.68
CA THR A 482 -12.02 -0.66 -12.47
C THR A 482 -13.34 0.08 -12.19
N PRO A 483 -13.55 0.60 -10.96
CA PRO A 483 -14.69 1.48 -10.71
C PRO A 483 -14.59 2.72 -11.60
N PRO A 484 -15.68 3.46 -11.80
CA PRO A 484 -15.67 4.67 -12.61
C PRO A 484 -14.56 5.63 -12.17
N GLY A 485 -13.77 6.10 -13.14
CA GLY A 485 -12.63 6.98 -12.86
C GLY A 485 -11.35 6.28 -12.37
N ARG A 486 -11.33 4.95 -12.29
CA ARG A 486 -10.09 4.19 -12.05
C ARG A 486 -9.32 4.03 -13.36
N GLY A 487 -8.01 4.24 -13.29
CA GLY A 487 -7.16 4.10 -14.45
C GLY A 487 -5.70 3.88 -14.09
N VAL A 488 -4.85 3.89 -15.11
CA VAL A 488 -3.41 3.80 -15.00
C VAL A 488 -2.80 5.06 -15.63
N LEU A 489 -2.02 5.78 -14.86
CA LEU A 489 -1.17 6.85 -15.33
C LEU A 489 0.14 6.24 -15.83
N VAL A 490 0.52 6.60 -17.04
CA VAL A 490 1.79 6.21 -17.68
C VAL A 490 2.62 7.45 -17.88
N VAL A 491 3.86 7.45 -17.39
CA VAL A 491 4.84 8.53 -17.59
C VAL A 491 6.19 7.92 -17.94
N ARG A 492 6.63 8.07 -19.18
CA ARG A 492 7.95 7.58 -19.66
C ARG A 492 8.22 6.11 -19.30
N GLY A 493 7.25 5.24 -19.50
CA GLY A 493 7.34 3.82 -19.20
C GLY A 493 7.04 3.42 -17.75
N HIS A 494 7.00 4.36 -16.82
CA HIS A 494 6.52 4.12 -15.46
C HIS A 494 5.00 4.13 -15.43
N GLN A 495 4.40 3.22 -14.68
CA GLN A 495 2.96 3.12 -14.54
C GLN A 495 2.53 3.18 -13.07
N GLN A 496 1.39 3.84 -12.83
CA GLN A 496 0.83 4.02 -11.50
C GLN A 496 -0.69 3.96 -11.59
N GLU A 497 -1.31 3.17 -10.72
CA GLU A 497 -2.77 3.17 -10.59
C GLU A 497 -3.25 4.50 -10.00
N ILE A 498 -4.33 5.04 -10.57
CA ILE A 498 -4.90 6.33 -10.17
C ILE A 498 -6.43 6.25 -10.09
N GLN A 499 -7.01 6.88 -9.07
CA GLN A 499 -8.42 7.27 -9.04
C GLN A 499 -8.52 8.75 -9.37
N ILE A 500 -9.15 9.10 -10.50
CA ILE A 500 -9.35 10.49 -10.86
C ILE A 500 -10.32 11.18 -9.89
N ALA A 501 -10.10 12.47 -9.68
CA ALA A 501 -11.02 13.27 -8.89
C ALA A 501 -12.21 13.76 -9.75
N LEU A 502 -13.32 14.01 -9.09
CA LEU A 502 -14.52 14.61 -9.66
C LEU A 502 -14.51 16.10 -9.33
N ALA A 503 -14.45 16.96 -10.33
CA ALA A 503 -14.72 18.37 -10.11
C ALA A 503 -16.23 18.55 -9.81
N SER A 504 -16.57 19.34 -8.79
CA SER A 504 -17.94 19.77 -8.55
C SER A 504 -18.46 20.52 -9.77
N ASP A 505 -19.72 20.27 -10.16
CA ASP A 505 -20.39 20.76 -11.38
C ASP A 505 -20.63 22.29 -11.38
N HIS A 506 -19.58 23.08 -11.16
CA HIS A 506 -19.67 24.53 -11.24
C HIS A 506 -19.02 25.04 -12.53
N GLY A 507 -19.75 24.98 -13.66
CA GLY A 507 -19.37 25.72 -14.85
C GLY A 507 -19.64 25.14 -16.23
N VAL A 508 -20.04 23.87 -16.38
CA VAL A 508 -20.32 23.31 -17.71
C VAL A 508 -21.63 22.53 -17.71
N ALA A 509 -22.62 23.02 -18.44
CA ALA A 509 -23.89 22.30 -18.67
C ALA A 509 -23.71 21.34 -19.87
N ARG A 510 -24.01 20.04 -19.68
CA ARG A 510 -24.21 19.13 -20.81
C ARG A 510 -25.51 19.47 -21.52
N VAL A 511 -25.49 19.64 -22.83
CA VAL A 511 -26.69 19.60 -23.62
C VAL A 511 -27.19 18.16 -23.63
N ALA A 512 -28.39 17.93 -23.10
CA ALA A 512 -29.06 16.64 -23.24
C ALA A 512 -29.25 16.35 -24.72
N ALA A 513 -28.78 15.19 -25.19
CA ALA A 513 -28.97 14.70 -26.54
C ALA A 513 -30.43 14.28 -26.76
#